data_9a104e2083fc2610531af1152b1976e3
#
_entry.id   9a104e2083fc2610531af1152b1976e3
#
_cell.length_a   1.000
_cell.length_b   1.000
_cell.length_c   1.000
_cell.angle_alpha   90.00
_cell.angle_beta   90.00
_cell.angle_gamma   90.00
#
_symmetry.space_group_name_H-M   'P 1'
#
loop_
_entity.id
_entity.type
_entity.pdbx_description
1 polymer ?
#
loop_
_entity_poly.entity_id
_entity_poly.type
_entity_poly.pdbx_seq_one_letter_code
_entity_poly.pdbx_strand_id
1 'polypeptide(L)'
;VVAHLGDRPPTYAAEPIALPAADPAGLAALTPDTVLEGAQYGGYTLRAASVRGDSARFRGEARRDFLLTARFGTGPDALVLVVLAGGDRAAPGAAEAAAEVCRSVAGAVGRSQERLSQDIRDGRREALRSGLQRLTDRGYGQLRARAAELGLPEDGYTAGLRGVLLPVDPGCRTRVCFGAGAGGLFRLRDGQWRDLDEPAPAPAAPAAPASPPAPPAGFRFRFRASVARPGDTLLLCSGGLADPMREEEPLSAELAARWADAPPPGLAAFLADTQLRLKGYADDRTAAAVWEA
;
A
#
# COMPACT_ATOMS: atom_id res chain seq x y z
N VAL A 1 8.45 21.18 -14.88
CA VAL A 1 7.87 20.27 -15.90
C VAL A 1 7.90 18.89 -15.26
N VAL A 2 6.73 18.30 -15.00
CA VAL A 2 6.64 16.93 -14.52
C VAL A 2 7.07 16.03 -15.67
N ALA A 3 8.22 15.39 -15.53
CA ALA A 3 8.73 14.46 -16.53
C ALA A 3 7.75 13.27 -16.68
N HIS A 4 7.60 12.78 -17.88
CA HIS A 4 6.97 11.49 -18.13
C HIS A 4 8.03 10.50 -18.57
N LEU A 5 7.78 9.24 -18.33
CA LEU A 5 8.63 8.14 -18.75
C LEU A 5 8.04 7.48 -20.02
N GLY A 6 8.92 6.92 -20.83
CA GLY A 6 8.56 6.30 -22.11
C GLY A 6 8.36 7.29 -23.26
N ASP A 7 8.16 6.75 -24.46
CA ASP A 7 8.16 7.49 -25.73
C ASP A 7 6.87 8.28 -26.00
N ARG A 8 5.82 7.99 -25.26
CA ARG A 8 4.48 8.55 -25.49
C ARG A 8 4.04 9.41 -24.31
N PRO A 9 3.55 10.65 -24.55
CA PRO A 9 3.07 11.51 -23.48
C PRO A 9 1.83 10.91 -22.82
N PRO A 10 1.62 11.18 -21.50
CA PRO A 10 0.40 10.82 -20.80
C PRO A 10 -0.85 11.39 -21.43
N THR A 11 -1.98 10.71 -21.26
CA THR A 11 -3.27 11.10 -21.84
C THR A 11 -3.80 12.42 -21.28
N TYR A 12 -3.57 12.65 -19.99
CA TYR A 12 -4.05 13.85 -19.28
C TYR A 12 -2.92 14.87 -19.14
N ALA A 13 -3.28 16.15 -18.96
CA ALA A 13 -2.31 17.19 -18.62
C ALA A 13 -1.76 16.98 -17.20
N ALA A 14 -0.58 17.56 -16.92
CA ALA A 14 0.01 17.50 -15.57
C ALA A 14 -0.76 18.39 -14.58
N GLU A 15 -1.29 19.50 -15.05
CA GLU A 15 -2.01 20.47 -14.22
C GLU A 15 -3.43 19.98 -13.90
N PRO A 16 -3.87 20.04 -12.64
CA PRO A 16 -5.23 19.76 -12.25
C PRO A 16 -6.22 20.72 -12.91
N ILE A 17 -7.33 20.21 -13.45
CA ILE A 17 -8.35 21.04 -14.12
C ILE A 17 -9.46 21.43 -13.17
N ALA A 18 -9.91 20.49 -12.33
CA ALA A 18 -11.07 20.72 -11.47
C ALA A 18 -10.87 20.16 -10.04
N LEU A 19 -11.49 20.85 -9.09
CA LEU A 19 -11.66 20.33 -7.73
C LEU A 19 -12.90 19.44 -7.68
N PRO A 20 -12.90 18.44 -6.78
CA PRO A 20 -14.11 17.67 -6.49
C PRO A 20 -15.24 18.56 -5.98
N ALA A 21 -16.46 18.24 -6.39
CA ALA A 21 -17.64 18.88 -5.79
C ALA A 21 -17.72 18.50 -4.30
N ALA A 22 -18.13 19.47 -3.46
CA ALA A 22 -18.27 19.30 -2.04
C ALA A 22 -19.73 19.52 -1.60
N ASP A 23 -20.19 18.67 -0.68
CA ASP A 23 -21.43 18.89 0.07
C ASP A 23 -21.10 19.71 1.32
N PRO A 24 -21.77 20.86 1.55
CA PRO A 24 -21.57 21.65 2.76
C PRO A 24 -21.83 20.88 4.08
N ALA A 25 -22.71 19.88 4.06
CA ALA A 25 -22.97 19.01 5.20
C ALA A 25 -21.89 17.92 5.40
N GLY A 26 -21.08 17.65 4.36
CA GLY A 26 -20.10 16.58 4.32
C GLY A 26 -18.63 17.03 4.35
N LEU A 27 -18.32 18.27 4.75
CA LEU A 27 -16.96 18.82 4.67
C LEU A 27 -15.90 17.99 5.42
N ALA A 28 -16.28 17.31 6.51
CA ALA A 28 -15.38 16.42 7.25
C ALA A 28 -14.97 15.15 6.46
N ALA A 29 -15.70 14.81 5.41
CA ALA A 29 -15.40 13.66 4.54
C ALA A 29 -14.53 14.05 3.33
N LEU A 30 -14.21 15.34 3.15
CA LEU A 30 -13.37 15.78 2.05
C LEU A 30 -11.98 15.11 2.11
N THR A 31 -11.62 14.51 1.00
CA THR A 31 -10.29 13.88 0.84
C THR A 31 -9.36 14.87 0.12
N PRO A 32 -8.22 15.24 0.73
CA PRO A 32 -7.26 16.14 0.08
C PRO A 32 -6.66 15.48 -1.17
N ASP A 33 -6.22 16.29 -2.14
CA ASP A 33 -5.52 15.82 -3.35
C ASP A 33 -4.32 14.95 -2.97
N THR A 34 -3.53 15.39 -2.00
CA THR A 34 -2.28 14.75 -1.61
C THR A 34 -2.20 14.63 -0.09
N VAL A 35 -1.78 13.46 0.38
CA VAL A 35 -1.33 13.20 1.75
C VAL A 35 0.14 12.82 1.69
N LEU A 36 0.95 13.38 2.59
CA LEU A 36 2.38 13.14 2.65
C LEU A 36 2.79 12.92 4.10
N GLU A 37 3.44 11.81 4.38
CA GLU A 37 3.87 11.40 5.71
C GLU A 37 5.32 10.94 5.70
N GLY A 38 6.00 11.07 6.84
CA GLY A 38 7.35 10.57 6.98
C GLY A 38 7.81 10.51 8.42
N ALA A 39 8.69 9.56 8.68
CA ALA A 39 9.33 9.39 9.98
C ALA A 39 10.73 8.82 9.80
N GLN A 40 11.59 9.04 10.79
CA GLN A 40 12.90 8.44 10.87
C GLN A 40 13.09 7.83 12.25
N TYR A 41 13.47 6.57 12.25
CA TYR A 41 13.82 5.79 13.45
C TYR A 41 15.24 5.25 13.29
N GLY A 42 15.85 4.79 14.39
CA GLY A 42 17.24 4.34 14.37
C GLY A 42 17.54 3.20 13.39
N GLY A 43 16.54 2.41 13.01
CA GLY A 43 16.69 1.26 12.11
C GLY A 43 16.14 1.47 10.71
N TYR A 44 15.40 2.57 10.45
CA TYR A 44 14.79 2.81 9.14
C TYR A 44 14.29 4.24 8.96
N THR A 45 14.11 4.61 7.71
CA THR A 45 13.41 5.84 7.30
C THR A 45 12.13 5.49 6.55
N LEU A 46 11.00 6.05 6.97
CA LEU A 46 9.69 5.90 6.32
C LEU A 46 9.35 7.15 5.51
N ARG A 47 8.85 6.94 4.31
CA ARG A 47 8.15 7.95 3.50
C ARG A 47 6.85 7.35 2.99
N ALA A 48 5.76 8.11 3.02
CA ALA A 48 4.50 7.66 2.47
C ALA A 48 3.76 8.82 1.80
N ALA A 49 3.14 8.54 0.68
CA ALA A 49 2.36 9.51 -0.07
C ALA A 49 1.10 8.85 -0.64
N SER A 50 0.03 9.62 -0.71
CA SER A 50 -1.17 9.25 -1.46
C SER A 50 -1.60 10.44 -2.28
N VAL A 51 -1.73 10.25 -3.59
CA VAL A 51 -1.90 11.31 -4.56
C VAL A 51 -3.08 11.00 -5.46
N ARG A 52 -3.92 12.02 -5.70
CA ARG A 52 -5.03 11.94 -6.64
C ARG A 52 -4.49 11.75 -8.06
N GLY A 53 -5.05 10.80 -8.80
CA GLY A 53 -4.63 10.48 -10.15
C GLY A 53 -4.95 11.56 -11.17
N ASP A 54 -4.18 11.61 -12.27
CA ASP A 54 -4.37 12.59 -13.34
C ASP A 54 -5.77 12.54 -13.94
N SER A 55 -6.34 11.35 -14.04
CA SER A 55 -7.70 11.14 -14.53
C SER A 55 -8.77 11.73 -13.58
N ALA A 56 -8.61 11.58 -12.27
CA ALA A 56 -9.51 12.16 -11.29
C ALA A 56 -9.35 13.68 -11.22
N ARG A 57 -8.11 14.21 -11.34
CA ARG A 57 -7.83 15.64 -11.44
C ARG A 57 -8.48 16.27 -12.67
N PHE A 58 -8.47 15.56 -13.80
CA PHE A 58 -9.12 16.03 -15.02
C PHE A 58 -10.65 16.10 -14.88
N ARG A 59 -11.26 15.10 -14.21
CA ARG A 59 -12.72 15.01 -14.06
C ARG A 59 -13.29 15.72 -12.84
N GLY A 60 -12.44 16.26 -11.96
CA GLY A 60 -12.90 16.82 -10.69
C GLY A 60 -13.43 15.76 -9.71
N GLU A 61 -12.91 14.54 -9.78
CA GLU A 61 -13.25 13.46 -8.86
C GLU A 61 -12.33 13.48 -7.63
N ALA A 62 -12.82 13.04 -6.48
CA ALA A 62 -12.01 12.89 -5.27
C ALA A 62 -11.02 11.73 -5.42
N ARG A 63 -9.93 11.79 -4.67
CA ARG A 63 -9.02 10.65 -4.52
C ARG A 63 -9.76 9.52 -3.81
N ARG A 64 -9.64 8.29 -4.34
CA ARG A 64 -10.26 7.08 -3.82
C ARG A 64 -9.33 6.25 -2.96
N ASP A 65 -8.03 6.37 -3.20
CA ASP A 65 -7.03 5.72 -2.37
C ASP A 65 -6.98 6.33 -0.97
N PHE A 66 -6.73 5.49 0.02
CA PHE A 66 -6.58 5.90 1.40
C PHE A 66 -5.23 5.47 1.97
N LEU A 67 -4.58 6.35 2.73
CA LEU A 67 -3.33 6.10 3.45
C LEU A 67 -3.53 6.46 4.91
N LEU A 68 -3.07 5.57 5.79
CA LEU A 68 -3.04 5.81 7.23
C LEU A 68 -1.70 5.34 7.79
N THR A 69 -1.01 6.22 8.49
CA THR A 69 0.17 5.93 9.29
C THR A 69 -0.14 6.16 10.76
N ALA A 70 0.28 5.26 11.61
CA ALA A 70 0.05 5.39 13.04
C ALA A 70 1.17 4.74 13.85
N ARG A 71 1.49 5.32 15.00
CA ARG A 71 2.37 4.71 16.00
C ARG A 71 1.54 4.32 17.22
N PHE A 72 1.62 3.06 17.60
CA PHE A 72 0.97 2.50 18.78
C PHE A 72 2.00 2.09 19.83
N GLY A 73 1.69 2.31 21.09
CA GLY A 73 2.58 2.02 22.20
C GLY A 73 3.70 3.06 22.39
N THR A 74 4.58 2.80 23.33
CA THR A 74 5.69 3.68 23.73
C THR A 74 6.98 2.87 23.90
N GLY A 75 8.11 3.58 23.89
CA GLY A 75 9.43 2.95 24.09
C GLY A 75 9.77 1.92 23.01
N PRO A 76 10.59 0.91 23.35
CA PRO A 76 11.03 -0.11 22.38
C PRO A 76 9.91 -1.05 21.92
N ASP A 77 8.80 -1.11 22.66
CA ASP A 77 7.64 -1.94 22.29
C ASP A 77 6.71 -1.29 21.29
N ALA A 78 6.95 -0.01 20.98
CA ALA A 78 6.12 0.71 20.03
C ALA A 78 6.21 0.11 18.62
N LEU A 79 5.07 0.10 17.94
CA LEU A 79 4.93 -0.31 16.55
C LEU A 79 4.45 0.87 15.70
N VAL A 80 5.08 1.07 14.58
CA VAL A 80 4.54 1.90 13.50
C VAL A 80 3.75 0.98 12.57
N LEU A 81 2.52 1.37 12.31
CA LEU A 81 1.67 0.77 11.30
C LEU A 81 1.56 1.72 10.11
N VAL A 82 1.76 1.20 8.93
CA VAL A 82 1.34 1.84 7.69
C VAL A 82 0.32 0.93 7.04
N VAL A 83 -0.84 1.45 6.72
CA VAL A 83 -1.84 0.77 5.89
C VAL A 83 -2.29 1.69 4.77
N LEU A 84 -2.44 1.13 3.61
CA LEU A 84 -2.99 1.79 2.44
C LEU A 84 -3.99 0.88 1.74
N ALA A 85 -4.97 1.50 1.13
CA ALA A 85 -5.98 0.79 0.36
C ALA A 85 -6.36 1.60 -0.89
N GLY A 86 -6.64 0.89 -1.97
CA GLY A 86 -7.13 1.45 -3.22
C GLY A 86 -8.21 0.57 -3.80
N GLY A 87 -9.22 1.20 -4.37
CA GLY A 87 -10.38 0.52 -4.95
C GLY A 87 -10.43 0.61 -6.46
N ASP A 88 -11.26 -0.23 -7.06
CA ASP A 88 -11.59 -0.11 -8.47
C ASP A 88 -12.28 1.23 -8.72
N ARG A 89 -11.81 1.94 -9.74
CA ARG A 89 -12.40 3.20 -10.18
C ARG A 89 -13.88 3.10 -10.53
N ALA A 90 -14.31 1.96 -11.05
CA ALA A 90 -15.70 1.71 -11.42
C ALA A 90 -16.61 1.45 -10.21
N ALA A 91 -16.07 1.11 -9.05
CA ALA A 91 -16.84 0.80 -7.85
C ALA A 91 -17.32 2.09 -7.16
N PRO A 92 -18.63 2.29 -7.00
CA PRO A 92 -19.18 3.55 -6.48
C PRO A 92 -18.79 3.87 -5.04
N GLY A 93 -18.54 2.84 -4.21
CA GLY A 93 -18.16 2.99 -2.79
C GLY A 93 -16.68 2.77 -2.51
N ALA A 94 -15.81 2.82 -3.53
CA ALA A 94 -14.40 2.46 -3.38
C ALA A 94 -13.63 3.36 -2.39
N ALA A 95 -13.87 4.66 -2.39
CA ALA A 95 -13.19 5.61 -1.50
C ALA A 95 -13.53 5.38 -0.04
N GLU A 96 -14.83 5.23 0.25
CA GLU A 96 -15.34 4.96 1.59
C GLU A 96 -14.86 3.60 2.09
N ALA A 97 -14.92 2.57 1.24
CA ALA A 97 -14.44 1.23 1.56
C ALA A 97 -12.94 1.22 1.88
N ALA A 98 -12.12 1.94 1.10
CA ALA A 98 -10.68 2.07 1.35
C ALA A 98 -10.41 2.72 2.71
N ALA A 99 -11.10 3.81 3.03
CA ALA A 99 -10.97 4.49 4.31
C ALA A 99 -11.45 3.63 5.48
N GLU A 100 -12.57 2.93 5.32
CA GLU A 100 -13.17 2.07 6.35
C GLU A 100 -12.28 0.87 6.67
N VAL A 101 -11.80 0.14 5.67
CA VAL A 101 -10.94 -1.03 5.91
C VAL A 101 -9.61 -0.61 6.56
N CYS A 102 -9.00 0.50 6.14
CA CYS A 102 -7.76 0.99 6.76
C CYS A 102 -7.99 1.36 8.22
N ARG A 103 -9.06 2.10 8.55
CA ARG A 103 -9.38 2.48 9.93
C ARG A 103 -9.74 1.28 10.80
N SER A 104 -10.52 0.33 10.28
CA SER A 104 -10.88 -0.91 10.97
C SER A 104 -9.64 -1.72 11.35
N VAL A 105 -8.76 -1.95 10.38
CA VAL A 105 -7.50 -2.69 10.59
C VAL A 105 -6.57 -1.94 11.54
N ALA A 106 -6.39 -0.62 11.36
CA ALA A 106 -5.53 0.17 12.23
C ALA A 106 -6.03 0.17 13.68
N GLY A 107 -7.33 0.33 13.90
CA GLY A 107 -7.92 0.24 15.24
C GLY A 107 -7.73 -1.13 15.88
N ALA A 108 -7.86 -2.21 15.11
CA ALA A 108 -7.66 -3.56 15.59
C ALA A 108 -6.18 -3.86 15.92
N VAL A 109 -5.26 -3.38 15.08
CA VAL A 109 -3.81 -3.45 15.35
C VAL A 109 -3.46 -2.67 16.61
N GLY A 110 -3.97 -1.44 16.77
CA GLY A 110 -3.73 -0.63 17.96
C GLY A 110 -4.16 -1.32 19.25
N ARG A 111 -5.33 -1.95 19.27
CA ARG A 111 -5.81 -2.73 20.43
C ARG A 111 -5.00 -4.02 20.70
N SER A 112 -4.26 -4.51 19.73
CA SER A 112 -3.46 -5.72 19.81
C SER A 112 -1.95 -5.44 19.84
N GLN A 113 -1.56 -4.18 20.00
CA GLN A 113 -0.19 -3.70 19.79
C GLN A 113 0.84 -4.46 20.65
N GLU A 114 0.62 -4.60 21.94
CA GLU A 114 1.56 -5.29 22.86
C GLU A 114 1.81 -6.72 22.43
N ARG A 115 0.73 -7.46 22.14
CA ARG A 115 0.83 -8.83 21.67
C ARG A 115 1.55 -8.94 20.32
N LEU A 116 1.22 -8.07 19.37
CA LEU A 116 1.87 -8.05 18.06
C LEU A 116 3.36 -7.73 18.19
N SER A 117 3.72 -6.75 19.04
CA SER A 117 5.12 -6.42 19.32
C SER A 117 5.88 -7.60 19.90
N GLN A 118 5.27 -8.29 20.89
CA GLN A 118 5.88 -9.48 21.48
C GLN A 118 6.03 -10.62 20.46
N ASP A 119 4.98 -10.91 19.68
CA ASP A 119 5.01 -11.96 18.66
C ASP A 119 6.06 -11.69 17.58
N ILE A 120 6.30 -10.41 17.24
CA ILE A 120 7.35 -10.00 16.29
C ILE A 120 8.74 -10.28 16.87
N ARG A 121 8.99 -9.88 18.14
CA ARG A 121 10.28 -10.09 18.81
C ARG A 121 10.60 -11.57 19.00
N ASP A 122 9.60 -12.35 19.35
CA ASP A 122 9.74 -13.79 19.57
C ASP A 122 9.78 -14.61 18.27
N GLY A 123 9.60 -13.95 17.11
CA GLY A 123 9.56 -14.63 15.82
C GLY A 123 8.36 -15.57 15.63
N ARG A 124 7.25 -15.35 16.34
CA ARG A 124 6.04 -16.19 16.30
C ARG A 124 5.25 -16.00 15.02
N ARG A 125 5.85 -16.42 13.91
CA ARG A 125 5.35 -16.17 12.54
C ARG A 125 3.89 -16.62 12.34
N GLU A 126 3.53 -17.82 12.80
CA GLU A 126 2.17 -18.35 12.59
C GLU A 126 1.13 -17.63 13.46
N ALA A 127 1.49 -17.18 14.66
CA ALA A 127 0.61 -16.35 15.50
C ALA A 127 0.35 -15.00 14.85
N LEU A 128 1.39 -14.35 14.32
CA LEU A 128 1.28 -13.10 13.56
C LEU A 128 0.38 -13.27 12.32
N ARG A 129 0.65 -14.30 11.51
CA ARG A 129 -0.15 -14.60 10.32
C ARG A 129 -1.63 -14.78 10.67
N SER A 130 -1.93 -15.68 11.60
CA SER A 130 -3.30 -15.99 12.01
C SER A 130 -3.99 -14.78 12.64
N GLY A 131 -3.25 -14.01 13.47
CA GLY A 131 -3.73 -12.79 14.08
C GLY A 131 -4.12 -11.75 13.04
N LEU A 132 -3.19 -11.37 12.16
CA LEU A 132 -3.40 -10.35 11.13
C LEU A 132 -4.46 -10.78 10.12
N GLN A 133 -4.52 -12.08 9.76
CA GLN A 133 -5.58 -12.60 8.91
C GLN A 133 -6.96 -12.36 9.53
N ARG A 134 -7.16 -12.75 10.81
CA ARG A 134 -8.46 -12.51 11.49
C ARG A 134 -8.83 -11.02 11.55
N LEU A 135 -7.85 -10.13 11.77
CA LEU A 135 -8.11 -8.68 11.78
C LEU A 135 -8.53 -8.18 10.40
N THR A 136 -7.86 -8.64 9.36
CA THR A 136 -8.16 -8.31 7.95
C THR A 136 -9.53 -8.87 7.55
N ASP A 137 -9.82 -10.15 7.84
CA ASP A 137 -11.09 -10.79 7.52
C ASP A 137 -12.27 -10.08 8.20
N ARG A 138 -12.07 -9.61 9.44
CA ARG A 138 -13.08 -8.80 10.14
C ARG A 138 -13.33 -7.47 9.43
N GLY A 139 -12.28 -6.77 8.99
CA GLY A 139 -12.40 -5.53 8.22
C GLY A 139 -13.22 -5.74 6.94
N TYR A 140 -12.90 -6.76 6.16
CA TYR A 140 -13.69 -7.10 4.96
C TYR A 140 -15.10 -7.59 5.28
N GLY A 141 -15.32 -8.24 6.42
CA GLY A 141 -16.66 -8.57 6.91
C GLY A 141 -17.53 -7.32 7.14
N GLN A 142 -16.93 -6.25 7.69
CA GLN A 142 -17.59 -4.96 7.87
C GLN A 142 -17.94 -4.32 6.52
N LEU A 143 -17.00 -4.34 5.54
CA LEU A 143 -17.29 -3.81 4.19
C LEU A 143 -18.46 -4.53 3.54
N ARG A 144 -18.54 -5.88 3.62
CA ARG A 144 -19.67 -6.65 3.07
C ARG A 144 -20.99 -6.28 3.76
N ALA A 145 -20.99 -6.16 5.08
CA ALA A 145 -22.18 -5.72 5.81
C ALA A 145 -22.61 -4.31 5.36
N ARG A 146 -21.65 -3.40 5.19
CA ARG A 146 -21.93 -2.03 4.72
C ARG A 146 -22.44 -2.00 3.28
N ALA A 147 -21.87 -2.80 2.39
CA ALA A 147 -22.39 -2.95 1.03
C ALA A 147 -23.86 -3.37 1.03
N ALA A 148 -24.23 -4.38 1.83
CA ALA A 148 -25.61 -4.85 1.96
C ALA A 148 -26.54 -3.76 2.50
N GLU A 149 -26.13 -2.99 3.52
CA GLU A 149 -26.89 -1.84 4.05
C GLU A 149 -27.15 -0.76 3.00
N LEU A 150 -26.16 -0.53 2.11
CA LEU A 150 -26.26 0.45 1.02
C LEU A 150 -26.96 -0.08 -0.23
N GLY A 151 -27.32 -1.35 -0.26
CA GLY A 151 -27.90 -1.99 -1.45
C GLY A 151 -26.90 -2.12 -2.61
N LEU A 152 -25.61 -2.14 -2.31
CA LEU A 152 -24.53 -2.29 -3.29
C LEU A 152 -24.11 -3.75 -3.40
N PRO A 153 -23.62 -4.21 -4.57
CA PRO A 153 -22.94 -5.49 -4.68
C PRO A 153 -21.61 -5.45 -3.89
N GLU A 154 -21.12 -6.60 -3.46
CA GLU A 154 -19.88 -6.68 -2.65
C GLU A 154 -18.66 -6.07 -3.34
N ASP A 155 -18.54 -6.20 -4.65
CA ASP A 155 -17.49 -5.60 -5.48
C ASP A 155 -17.67 -4.08 -5.67
N GLY A 156 -18.88 -3.57 -5.45
CA GLY A 156 -19.18 -2.14 -5.47
C GLY A 156 -18.74 -1.39 -4.20
N TYR A 157 -18.41 -2.10 -3.11
CA TYR A 157 -17.95 -1.53 -1.84
C TYR A 157 -16.79 -2.32 -1.26
N THR A 158 -15.65 -2.24 -1.94
CA THR A 158 -14.43 -2.96 -1.55
C THR A 158 -13.17 -2.21 -1.97
N ALA A 159 -12.04 -2.60 -1.41
CA ALA A 159 -10.73 -2.06 -1.75
C ALA A 159 -9.62 -3.07 -1.49
N GLY A 160 -8.56 -3.05 -2.28
CA GLY A 160 -7.34 -3.78 -1.97
C GLY A 160 -6.59 -3.14 -0.81
N LEU A 161 -6.04 -3.94 0.10
CA LEU A 161 -5.31 -3.49 1.29
C LEU A 161 -3.86 -3.95 1.26
N ARG A 162 -2.94 -3.06 1.62
CA ARG A 162 -1.55 -3.39 1.98
C ARG A 162 -1.21 -2.76 3.32
N GLY A 163 -0.51 -3.50 4.16
CA GLY A 163 -0.08 -3.02 5.47
C GLY A 163 1.31 -3.52 5.84
N VAL A 164 2.01 -2.74 6.65
CA VAL A 164 3.28 -3.13 7.26
C VAL A 164 3.32 -2.70 8.72
N LEU A 165 3.83 -3.60 9.55
CA LEU A 165 4.21 -3.34 10.94
C LEU A 165 5.73 -3.19 11.03
N LEU A 166 6.17 -2.10 11.62
CA LEU A 166 7.56 -1.72 11.79
C LEU A 166 7.84 -1.50 13.28
N PRO A 167 8.63 -2.35 13.95
CA PRO A 167 9.09 -2.08 15.29
C PRO A 167 9.91 -0.79 15.36
N VAL A 168 9.71 0.00 16.42
CA VAL A 168 10.48 1.22 16.68
C VAL A 168 11.86 0.86 17.26
N ASP A 169 11.98 -0.28 17.93
CA ASP A 169 13.24 -0.80 18.43
C ASP A 169 14.24 -1.03 17.27
N PRO A 170 15.39 -0.33 17.26
CA PRO A 170 16.40 -0.48 16.21
C PRO A 170 17.05 -1.87 16.21
N GLY A 171 17.01 -2.59 17.32
CA GLY A 171 17.48 -3.99 17.43
C GLY A 171 16.54 -4.98 16.74
N CYS A 172 15.29 -4.63 16.50
CA CYS A 172 14.31 -5.50 15.85
C CYS A 172 14.14 -5.13 14.37
N ARG A 173 14.79 -5.89 13.49
CA ARG A 173 14.73 -5.68 12.03
C ARG A 173 13.63 -6.49 11.33
N THR A 174 12.74 -7.14 12.07
CA THR A 174 11.62 -7.87 11.48
C THR A 174 10.57 -6.90 10.95
N ARG A 175 10.23 -7.05 9.66
CA ARG A 175 9.16 -6.32 8.97
C ARG A 175 8.04 -7.27 8.67
N VAL A 176 6.83 -6.93 9.09
CA VAL A 176 5.65 -7.78 8.92
C VAL A 176 4.69 -7.12 7.96
N CYS A 177 4.63 -7.65 6.73
CA CYS A 177 3.74 -7.18 5.68
C CYS A 177 2.53 -8.09 5.56
N PHE A 178 1.38 -7.50 5.32
CA PHE A 178 0.12 -8.22 5.12
C PHE A 178 -0.80 -7.46 4.16
N GLY A 179 -1.82 -8.14 3.66
CA GLY A 179 -2.77 -7.50 2.77
C GLY A 179 -3.70 -8.48 2.09
N ALA A 180 -4.61 -7.94 1.27
CA ALA A 180 -5.51 -8.68 0.40
C ALA A 180 -5.92 -7.80 -0.80
N GLY A 181 -6.35 -8.42 -1.89
CA GLY A 181 -6.81 -7.68 -3.08
C GLY A 181 -5.68 -7.05 -3.90
N ALA A 182 -6.03 -5.99 -4.65
CA ALA A 182 -5.12 -5.25 -5.52
C ALA A 182 -4.02 -4.49 -4.74
N GLY A 183 -2.97 -4.05 -5.45
CA GLY A 183 -1.80 -3.38 -4.89
C GLY A 183 -0.53 -4.23 -5.00
N GLY A 184 0.58 -3.74 -4.44
CA GLY A 184 1.89 -4.39 -4.55
C GLY A 184 2.74 -4.27 -3.30
N LEU A 185 3.62 -5.25 -3.16
CA LEU A 185 4.70 -5.28 -2.20
C LEU A 185 5.99 -5.60 -2.93
N PHE A 186 6.93 -4.67 -2.96
CA PHE A 186 8.20 -4.81 -3.66
C PHE A 186 9.36 -4.61 -2.69
N ARG A 187 10.51 -5.19 -3.02
CA ARG A 187 11.77 -4.93 -2.35
C ARG A 187 12.84 -4.56 -3.37
N LEU A 188 13.49 -3.43 -3.15
CA LEU A 188 14.71 -3.04 -3.82
C LEU A 188 15.91 -3.54 -3.01
N ARG A 189 16.79 -4.28 -3.65
CA ARG A 189 18.05 -4.74 -3.10
C ARG A 189 19.08 -4.83 -4.22
N ASP A 190 20.28 -4.35 -3.96
CA ASP A 190 21.38 -4.37 -4.96
C ASP A 190 20.93 -3.78 -6.32
N GLY A 191 20.18 -2.67 -6.28
CA GLY A 191 19.68 -1.98 -7.47
C GLY A 191 18.53 -2.70 -8.20
N GLN A 192 18.00 -3.81 -7.66
CA GLN A 192 16.98 -4.61 -8.35
C GLN A 192 15.68 -4.73 -7.56
N TRP A 193 14.56 -4.46 -8.22
CA TRP A 193 13.23 -4.71 -7.68
C TRP A 193 12.86 -6.19 -7.74
N ARG A 194 12.23 -6.63 -6.67
CA ARG A 194 11.56 -7.93 -6.62
C ARG A 194 10.12 -7.74 -6.14
N ASP A 195 9.17 -8.21 -6.92
CA ASP A 195 7.78 -8.32 -6.46
C ASP A 195 7.71 -9.44 -5.41
N LEU A 196 7.25 -9.08 -4.22
CA LEU A 196 7.13 -10.01 -3.10
C LEU A 196 5.72 -10.61 -2.99
N ASP A 197 4.77 -10.12 -3.78
CA ASP A 197 3.43 -10.69 -3.92
C ASP A 197 3.40 -11.88 -4.88
N GLU A 198 4.36 -11.96 -5.78
CA GLU A 198 4.54 -13.12 -6.64
C GLU A 198 5.08 -14.32 -5.84
N PRO A 199 4.56 -15.54 -6.08
CA PRO A 199 5.16 -16.74 -5.53
C PRO A 199 6.61 -16.83 -6.00
N ALA A 200 7.53 -17.18 -5.08
CA ALA A 200 8.90 -17.52 -5.51
C ALA A 200 8.83 -18.60 -6.60
N PRO A 201 9.64 -18.51 -7.67
CA PRO A 201 9.69 -19.55 -8.69
C PRO A 201 9.90 -20.89 -7.99
N ALA A 202 8.93 -21.79 -8.14
CA ALA A 202 9.02 -23.14 -7.58
C ALA A 202 10.27 -23.80 -8.20
N PRO A 203 11.13 -24.47 -7.41
CA PRO A 203 12.12 -25.35 -7.97
C PRO A 203 11.37 -26.34 -8.88
N ALA A 204 11.86 -26.56 -10.09
CA ALA A 204 11.22 -27.41 -11.08
C ALA A 204 10.91 -28.79 -10.48
N ALA A 205 9.67 -28.99 -10.07
CA ALA A 205 9.15 -30.25 -9.59
C ALA A 205 8.37 -30.92 -10.73
N PRO A 206 8.42 -32.26 -10.87
CA PRO A 206 7.66 -32.97 -11.88
C PRO A 206 6.16 -32.70 -11.70
N ALA A 207 5.46 -32.56 -12.82
CA ALA A 207 4.04 -32.23 -12.90
C ALA A 207 3.18 -33.11 -11.97
N ALA A 208 2.61 -32.50 -10.94
CA ALA A 208 1.60 -33.14 -10.11
C ALA A 208 0.21 -32.99 -10.77
N PRO A 209 -0.73 -33.92 -10.53
CA PRO A 209 -2.05 -33.88 -11.14
C PRO A 209 -2.82 -32.63 -10.73
N ALA A 210 -3.63 -32.11 -11.64
CA ALA A 210 -4.41 -30.87 -11.53
C ALA A 210 -5.19 -30.78 -10.21
N SER A 211 -4.82 -29.82 -9.39
CA SER A 211 -5.60 -29.44 -8.20
C SER A 211 -6.91 -28.76 -8.62
N PRO A 212 -7.98 -28.82 -7.80
CA PRO A 212 -9.24 -28.13 -8.07
C PRO A 212 -9.02 -26.63 -8.27
N PRO A 213 -9.87 -25.94 -9.07
CA PRO A 213 -9.71 -24.53 -9.37
C PRO A 213 -9.63 -23.71 -8.06
N ALA A 214 -8.57 -22.91 -7.95
CA ALA A 214 -8.41 -22.00 -6.83
C ALA A 214 -9.58 -21.01 -6.82
N PRO A 215 -10.06 -20.57 -5.63
CA PRO A 215 -11.06 -19.51 -5.54
C PRO A 215 -10.56 -18.25 -6.26
N PRO A 216 -11.49 -17.41 -6.79
CA PRO A 216 -11.10 -16.23 -7.56
C PRO A 216 -10.03 -15.43 -6.83
N ALA A 217 -8.98 -15.06 -7.55
CA ALA A 217 -7.72 -14.52 -7.02
C ALA A 217 -7.85 -13.16 -6.25
N GLY A 218 -9.08 -12.60 -6.17
CA GLY A 218 -9.33 -11.23 -5.73
C GLY A 218 -8.96 -10.90 -4.28
N PHE A 219 -9.27 -11.77 -3.31
CA PHE A 219 -9.17 -11.43 -1.88
C PHE A 219 -8.36 -12.41 -1.04
N ARG A 220 -7.41 -13.11 -1.63
CA ARG A 220 -6.53 -14.00 -0.87
C ARG A 220 -5.67 -13.18 0.08
N PHE A 221 -5.72 -13.49 1.38
CA PHE A 221 -4.84 -12.91 2.38
C PHE A 221 -3.37 -13.24 2.07
N ARG A 222 -2.54 -12.21 2.07
CA ARG A 222 -1.09 -12.28 1.88
C ARG A 222 -0.40 -11.90 3.17
N PHE A 223 0.67 -12.61 3.49
CA PHE A 223 1.45 -12.39 4.68
C PHE A 223 2.92 -12.67 4.41
N ARG A 224 3.77 -11.76 4.85
CA ARG A 224 5.21 -11.92 4.80
C ARG A 224 5.84 -11.31 6.06
N ALA A 225 6.61 -12.11 6.79
CA ALA A 225 7.50 -11.63 7.83
C ALA A 225 8.94 -11.92 7.38
N SER A 226 9.78 -10.90 7.38
CA SER A 226 11.18 -11.01 6.95
C SER A 226 12.06 -10.08 7.77
N VAL A 227 13.30 -10.49 7.95
CA VAL A 227 14.33 -9.64 8.55
C VAL A 227 14.91 -8.76 7.45
N ALA A 228 14.85 -7.46 7.65
CA ALA A 228 15.40 -6.48 6.74
C ALA A 228 16.94 -6.47 6.83
N ARG A 229 17.59 -6.15 5.72
CA ARG A 229 19.03 -5.93 5.64
C ARG A 229 19.30 -4.44 5.44
N PRO A 230 20.41 -3.92 5.97
CA PRO A 230 20.85 -2.58 5.64
C PRO A 230 20.90 -2.38 4.11
N GLY A 231 20.43 -1.24 3.64
CA GLY A 231 20.36 -0.93 2.20
C GLY A 231 19.15 -1.50 1.46
N ASP A 232 18.31 -2.34 2.11
CA ASP A 232 17.01 -2.72 1.51
C ASP A 232 16.07 -1.51 1.48
N THR A 233 15.27 -1.42 0.43
CA THR A 233 14.07 -0.57 0.42
C THR A 233 12.84 -1.44 0.21
N LEU A 234 11.87 -1.33 1.11
CA LEU A 234 10.58 -2.00 1.00
C LEU A 234 9.54 -1.00 0.50
N LEU A 235 8.80 -1.33 -0.55
CA LEU A 235 7.74 -0.50 -1.12
C LEU A 235 6.40 -1.23 -1.07
N LEU A 236 5.42 -0.60 -0.40
CA LEU A 236 4.01 -0.97 -0.45
C LEU A 236 3.28 0.05 -1.31
N CYS A 237 2.38 -0.39 -2.17
CA CYS A 237 1.62 0.55 -2.99
C CYS A 237 0.24 0.02 -3.41
N SER A 238 -0.65 0.97 -3.76
CA SER A 238 -1.94 0.68 -4.40
C SER A 238 -1.76 0.27 -5.86
N GLY A 239 -2.84 -0.19 -6.49
CA GLY A 239 -2.85 -0.64 -7.89
C GLY A 239 -2.29 0.41 -8.85
N GLY A 240 -2.63 1.69 -8.68
CA GLY A 240 -2.17 2.76 -9.56
C GLY A 240 -0.66 2.98 -9.61
N LEU A 241 0.10 2.40 -8.66
CA LEU A 241 1.56 2.33 -8.75
C LEU A 241 2.05 0.89 -8.93
N ALA A 242 1.37 -0.11 -8.37
CA ALA A 242 1.81 -1.51 -8.48
C ALA A 242 1.76 -2.04 -9.91
N ASP A 243 0.71 -1.68 -10.65
CA ASP A 243 0.54 -2.16 -12.01
C ASP A 243 1.64 -1.61 -12.94
N PRO A 244 1.90 -0.28 -13.01
CA PRO A 244 3.01 0.20 -13.82
C PRO A 244 4.39 -0.25 -13.31
N MET A 245 4.57 -0.55 -12.03
CA MET A 245 5.82 -1.17 -11.53
C MET A 245 6.05 -2.57 -12.09
N ARG A 246 5.00 -3.30 -12.43
CA ARG A 246 5.05 -4.65 -13.03
C ARG A 246 5.15 -4.64 -14.54
N GLU A 247 4.46 -3.69 -15.17
CA GLU A 247 4.21 -3.70 -16.61
C GLU A 247 5.17 -2.78 -17.38
N GLU A 248 5.76 -1.77 -16.71
CA GLU A 248 6.56 -0.71 -17.34
C GLU A 248 7.97 -0.66 -16.75
N GLU A 249 8.91 -1.36 -17.40
CA GLU A 249 10.32 -1.37 -16.98
C GLU A 249 10.91 0.05 -16.78
N PRO A 250 10.61 1.08 -17.60
CA PRO A 250 11.15 2.42 -17.39
C PRO A 250 10.83 3.00 -16.01
N LEU A 251 9.67 2.68 -15.42
CA LEU A 251 9.31 3.17 -14.07
C LEU A 251 10.13 2.47 -12.99
N SER A 252 10.16 1.15 -13.03
CA SER A 252 10.91 0.37 -12.04
C SER A 252 12.40 0.67 -12.09
N ALA A 253 12.97 0.81 -13.30
CA ALA A 253 14.37 1.19 -13.49
C ALA A 253 14.69 2.60 -12.96
N GLU A 254 13.84 3.59 -13.26
CA GLU A 254 14.01 4.96 -12.79
C GLU A 254 13.94 5.06 -11.26
N LEU A 255 12.96 4.39 -10.63
CA LEU A 255 12.86 4.35 -9.17
C LEU A 255 14.04 3.60 -8.55
N ALA A 256 14.53 2.51 -9.15
CA ALA A 256 15.73 1.84 -8.70
C ALA A 256 16.96 2.76 -8.75
N ALA A 257 17.15 3.46 -9.86
CA ALA A 257 18.27 4.40 -10.04
C ALA A 257 18.25 5.54 -9.00
N ARG A 258 17.07 6.00 -8.59
CA ARG A 258 16.93 7.07 -7.60
C ARG A 258 17.10 6.61 -6.16
N TRP A 259 16.76 5.34 -5.86
CA TRP A 259 16.62 4.87 -4.47
C TRP A 259 17.67 3.85 -4.03
N ALA A 260 18.40 3.20 -4.95
CA ALA A 260 19.30 2.08 -4.60
C ALA A 260 20.53 2.52 -3.78
N ASP A 261 21.23 3.55 -4.25
CA ASP A 261 22.53 3.94 -3.70
C ASP A 261 22.54 5.36 -3.11
N ALA A 262 21.34 5.93 -2.93
CA ALA A 262 21.16 7.27 -2.39
C ALA A 262 20.59 7.23 -0.97
N PRO A 263 20.86 8.24 -0.14
CA PRO A 263 20.13 8.38 1.11
C PRO A 263 18.62 8.52 0.83
N PRO A 264 17.75 8.11 1.79
CA PRO A 264 16.30 8.21 1.61
C PRO A 264 15.89 9.60 1.13
N PRO A 265 15.03 9.71 0.10
CA PRO A 265 14.64 11.02 -0.43
C PRO A 265 13.91 11.86 0.62
N GLY A 266 14.04 13.19 0.51
CA GLY A 266 13.19 14.10 1.26
C GLY A 266 11.71 13.93 0.87
N LEU A 267 10.80 14.42 1.71
CA LEU A 267 9.35 14.25 1.48
C LEU A 267 8.91 14.76 0.10
N ALA A 268 9.38 15.92 -0.32
CA ALA A 268 9.03 16.49 -1.63
C ALA A 268 9.59 15.66 -2.80
N ALA A 269 10.80 15.13 -2.67
CA ALA A 269 11.41 14.29 -3.68
C ALA A 269 10.66 12.94 -3.78
N PHE A 270 10.33 12.32 -2.65
CA PHE A 270 9.52 11.10 -2.64
C PHE A 270 8.16 11.30 -3.31
N LEU A 271 7.49 12.42 -3.02
CA LEU A 271 6.24 12.78 -3.67
C LEU A 271 6.41 12.92 -5.19
N ALA A 272 7.48 13.57 -5.64
CA ALA A 272 7.78 13.71 -7.07
C ALA A 272 8.05 12.35 -7.73
N ASP A 273 8.76 11.45 -7.05
CA ASP A 273 9.03 10.10 -7.53
C ASP A 273 7.75 9.27 -7.69
N THR A 274 6.83 9.35 -6.73
CA THR A 274 5.55 8.63 -6.81
C THR A 274 4.62 9.18 -7.90
N GLN A 275 4.86 10.41 -8.36
CA GLN A 275 4.11 11.07 -9.42
C GLN A 275 4.73 10.93 -10.82
N LEU A 276 5.79 10.14 -11.00
CA LEU A 276 6.36 9.88 -12.33
C LEU A 276 5.28 9.34 -13.27
N ARG A 277 5.08 10.04 -14.39
CA ARG A 277 3.93 9.84 -15.26
C ARG A 277 4.25 8.89 -16.40
N LEU A 278 3.27 8.06 -16.74
CA LEU A 278 3.32 7.08 -17.81
C LEU A 278 2.00 7.13 -18.60
N LYS A 279 2.07 6.84 -19.88
CA LYS A 279 0.87 6.70 -20.70
C LYS A 279 0.07 5.47 -20.26
N GLY A 280 -1.24 5.64 -20.08
CA GLY A 280 -2.15 4.55 -19.69
C GLY A 280 -2.38 4.43 -18.17
N TYR A 281 -1.52 5.01 -17.34
CA TYR A 281 -1.58 4.89 -15.88
C TYR A 281 -1.92 6.25 -15.26
N ALA A 282 -3.20 6.52 -15.08
CA ALA A 282 -3.70 7.80 -14.61
C ALA A 282 -4.55 7.71 -13.34
N ASP A 283 -4.48 6.56 -12.65
CA ASP A 283 -5.19 6.33 -11.38
C ASP A 283 -4.48 6.95 -10.18
N ASP A 284 -5.19 7.02 -9.05
CA ASP A 284 -4.63 7.43 -7.78
C ASP A 284 -3.41 6.57 -7.43
N ARG A 285 -2.40 7.20 -6.85
CA ARG A 285 -1.17 6.51 -6.46
C ARG A 285 -0.93 6.68 -4.97
N THR A 286 -0.91 5.56 -4.28
CA THR A 286 -0.53 5.51 -2.88
C THR A 286 0.66 4.61 -2.71
N ALA A 287 1.68 5.12 -2.04
CA ALA A 287 2.94 4.42 -1.80
C ALA A 287 3.43 4.66 -0.38
N ALA A 288 4.04 3.66 0.21
CA ALA A 288 4.83 3.76 1.42
C ALA A 288 6.14 3.01 1.23
N ALA A 289 7.26 3.70 1.41
CA ALA A 289 8.58 3.11 1.27
C ALA A 289 9.36 3.20 2.58
N VAL A 290 10.10 2.14 2.88
CA VAL A 290 10.91 1.99 4.09
C VAL A 290 12.33 1.67 3.68
N TRP A 291 13.26 2.60 3.93
CA TRP A 291 14.69 2.44 3.73
C TRP A 291 15.32 1.91 5.01
N GLU A 292 16.01 0.81 4.92
CA GLU A 292 16.65 0.13 6.05
C GLU A 292 18.07 0.66 6.27
N ALA A 293 18.35 1.11 7.51
CA ALA A 293 19.66 1.66 7.91
C ALA A 293 20.72 0.58 8.17
#